data_2ef1490a3bbc0fd7d71032869e8f9e43
#
_entry.id   2ef1490a3bbc0fd7d71032869e8f9e43
#
_cell.length_a   1.000
_cell.length_b   1.000
_cell.length_c   1.000
_cell.angle_alpha   90.00
_cell.angle_beta   90.00
_cell.angle_gamma   90.00
#
_symmetry.space_group_name_H-M   'P 1'
#
loop_
_entity.id
_entity.type
_entity.pdbx_description
1 polymer ?
#
loop_
_entity_poly.entity_id
_entity_poly.type
_entity_poly.pdbx_seq_one_letter_code
_entity_poly.pdbx_strand_id
1 'polypeptide(L)'
;GINIDVDARDMQYYIYAENNNSGVFSPERAEKEFHKLAVVGGLVINEVMASNTSVIADQNGEFDDWVEFYNNNNFSINLNGYYLSDNENDLLKWSFPNVSIAPNSYLIVWCDTAGSSQTGLHTNFRLSSDQEEVYLTDPLGNIIDAIHYVNMPSNISFSRVPNGIGPFVNQESTYSSSNNNISNINEELSIAFFNVYPNPINENFIIHSLNVGEISIFNVCGQK
;
A
#
# COMPACT_ATOMS: atom_id res chain seq x y z
N GLY A 1 -10.45 -27.13 -1.34
CA GLY A 1 -9.87 -25.90 -0.87
C GLY A 1 -10.29 -25.62 0.55
N ILE A 2 -9.39 -25.14 1.38
CA ILE A 2 -9.69 -24.66 2.72
C ILE A 2 -9.81 -23.14 2.58
N ASN A 3 -11.00 -22.59 2.90
CA ASN A 3 -11.13 -21.15 3.09
C ASN A 3 -10.61 -20.84 4.50
N ILE A 4 -9.63 -19.98 4.57
CA ILE A 4 -9.13 -19.44 5.84
C ILE A 4 -9.69 -18.01 5.91
N ASP A 5 -10.58 -17.78 6.89
CA ASP A 5 -10.98 -16.41 7.21
C ASP A 5 -9.78 -15.69 7.82
N VAL A 6 -9.30 -14.68 7.13
CA VAL A 6 -8.13 -13.89 7.53
C VAL A 6 -8.66 -12.61 8.15
N ASP A 7 -8.57 -12.49 9.46
CA ASP A 7 -8.62 -11.19 10.11
C ASP A 7 -7.50 -10.31 9.53
N ALA A 8 -7.79 -9.04 9.28
CA ALA A 8 -6.99 -8.07 8.56
C ALA A 8 -5.55 -7.87 9.12
N ARG A 9 -4.74 -8.90 9.10
CA ARG A 9 -3.34 -8.91 9.51
C ARG A 9 -2.52 -9.73 8.55
N ASP A 10 -1.27 -9.34 8.35
CA ASP A 10 -0.31 -10.11 7.57
C ASP A 10 -0.28 -11.57 8.02
N MET A 11 -0.46 -12.48 7.08
CA MET A 11 -0.37 -13.90 7.32
C MET A 11 1.02 -14.41 6.96
N GLN A 12 1.61 -15.18 7.85
CA GLN A 12 2.78 -15.99 7.54
C GLN A 12 2.32 -17.43 7.35
N TYR A 13 2.77 -18.07 6.29
CA TYR A 13 2.43 -19.46 6.00
C TYR A 13 3.61 -20.21 5.39
N TYR A 14 3.55 -21.51 5.48
CA TYR A 14 4.41 -22.42 4.73
C TYR A 14 3.55 -23.48 4.03
N ILE A 15 4.07 -24.05 3.00
CA ILE A 15 3.45 -25.17 2.29
C ILE A 15 4.22 -26.44 2.64
N TYR A 16 3.52 -27.48 3.02
CA TYR A 16 4.07 -28.82 3.16
C TYR A 16 3.39 -29.74 2.17
N ALA A 17 4.18 -30.42 1.37
CA ALA A 17 3.72 -31.44 0.43
C ALA A 17 4.47 -32.75 0.70
N GLU A 18 3.74 -33.85 0.76
CA GLU A 18 4.33 -35.19 0.95
C GLU A 18 3.76 -36.20 -0.03
N ASN A 19 4.56 -37.21 -0.32
CA ASN A 19 4.17 -38.43 -0.97
C ASN A 19 4.62 -39.64 -0.13
N ASN A 20 4.37 -40.85 -0.59
CA ASN A 20 4.69 -42.08 0.18
C ASN A 20 6.18 -42.26 0.53
N ASN A 21 7.09 -41.43 -0.04
CA ASN A 21 8.53 -41.58 0.09
C ASN A 21 9.26 -40.36 0.67
N SER A 22 8.67 -39.17 0.57
CA SER A 22 9.31 -37.93 1.01
C SER A 22 8.31 -36.81 1.25
N GLY A 23 8.68 -35.85 2.10
CA GLY A 23 7.97 -34.58 2.30
C GLY A 23 8.88 -33.38 2.05
N VAL A 24 8.30 -32.30 1.56
CA VAL A 24 9.02 -31.04 1.23
C VAL A 24 8.28 -29.87 1.81
N PHE A 25 9.04 -28.92 2.37
CA PHE A 25 8.53 -27.62 2.82
C PHE A 25 8.84 -26.54 1.79
N SER A 26 7.95 -25.56 1.70
CA SER A 26 8.19 -24.30 1.00
C SER A 26 7.78 -23.13 1.90
N PRO A 27 8.72 -22.23 2.31
CA PRO A 27 10.16 -22.29 2.04
C PRO A 27 10.83 -23.55 2.62
N GLU A 28 12.01 -23.92 2.09
CA GLU A 28 12.72 -25.14 2.50
C GLU A 28 13.07 -25.15 4.01
N ARG A 29 13.27 -23.96 4.58
CA ARG A 29 13.56 -23.76 6.01
C ARG A 29 12.33 -23.25 6.77
N ALA A 30 11.20 -23.94 6.62
CA ALA A 30 9.91 -23.52 7.22
C ALA A 30 9.94 -23.34 8.75
N GLU A 31 10.96 -23.86 9.45
CA GLU A 31 11.19 -23.59 10.86
C GLU A 31 11.71 -22.17 11.17
N LYS A 32 12.18 -21.43 10.16
CA LYS A 32 12.75 -20.07 10.28
C LYS A 32 12.28 -19.10 9.21
N GLU A 33 11.77 -19.63 8.10
CA GLU A 33 11.37 -18.86 6.94
C GLU A 33 9.89 -19.12 6.65
N PHE A 34 9.17 -18.08 6.23
CA PHE A 34 7.74 -18.14 5.92
C PHE A 34 7.46 -17.37 4.65
N HIS A 35 6.52 -17.84 3.86
CA HIS A 35 5.88 -16.98 2.88
C HIS A 35 5.03 -15.95 3.62
N LYS A 36 5.09 -14.71 3.19
CA LYS A 36 4.25 -13.65 3.72
C LYS A 36 3.13 -13.37 2.72
N LEU A 37 1.91 -13.45 3.19
CA LEU A 37 0.76 -12.92 2.49
C LEU A 37 0.40 -11.62 3.20
N ALA A 38 0.66 -10.50 2.56
CA ALA A 38 0.07 -9.24 3.01
C ALA A 38 -1.44 -9.36 2.77
N VAL A 39 -2.21 -9.32 3.83
CA VAL A 39 -3.66 -9.21 3.71
C VAL A 39 -3.96 -7.78 3.34
N VAL A 40 -3.98 -7.55 2.06
CA VAL A 40 -4.29 -6.25 1.50
C VAL A 40 -5.81 -6.10 1.46
N GLY A 41 -6.37 -5.87 2.60
CA GLY A 41 -7.74 -5.43 2.73
C GLY A 41 -7.75 -4.26 3.68
N GLY A 42 -8.39 -3.19 3.32
CA GLY A 42 -8.54 -2.12 4.26
C GLY A 42 -8.17 -0.74 3.71
N LEU A 43 -8.10 0.17 4.64
CA LEU A 43 -7.63 1.52 4.42
C LEU A 43 -6.12 1.54 4.55
N VAL A 44 -5.43 2.13 3.57
CA VAL A 44 -3.98 2.25 3.56
C VAL A 44 -3.54 3.68 3.26
N ILE A 45 -2.36 4.06 3.73
CA ILE A 45 -1.63 5.22 3.23
C ILE A 45 -1.10 4.84 1.85
N ASN A 46 -1.51 5.55 0.81
CA ASN A 46 -1.23 5.20 -0.58
C ASN A 46 -0.16 6.07 -1.22
N GLU A 47 -0.16 7.36 -0.91
CA GLU A 47 0.78 8.34 -1.44
C GLU A 47 0.99 9.46 -0.43
N VAL A 48 2.22 9.98 -0.35
CA VAL A 48 2.58 11.12 0.51
C VAL A 48 3.42 12.10 -0.29
N MET A 49 3.12 13.39 -0.17
CA MET A 49 3.93 14.48 -0.69
C MET A 49 4.31 15.43 0.44
N ALA A 50 5.57 15.37 0.87
CA ALA A 50 6.09 16.13 2.00
C ALA A 50 6.88 17.39 1.59
N SER A 51 6.81 17.80 0.34
CA SER A 51 7.36 19.07 -0.18
C SER A 51 6.61 19.45 -1.46
N ASN A 52 5.35 19.82 -1.31
CA ASN A 52 4.52 20.29 -2.42
C ASN A 52 4.71 21.82 -2.58
N THR A 53 5.38 22.23 -3.63
CA THR A 53 5.62 23.67 -3.89
C THR A 53 4.88 24.17 -5.12
N SER A 54 4.40 23.28 -6.00
CA SER A 54 3.78 23.68 -7.27
C SER A 54 2.99 22.57 -7.98
N VAL A 55 2.82 21.39 -7.38
CA VAL A 55 2.19 20.25 -8.07
C VAL A 55 0.68 20.36 -8.04
N ILE A 56 0.09 20.48 -6.88
CA ILE A 56 -1.36 20.57 -6.70
C ILE A 56 -1.67 21.53 -5.55
N ALA A 57 -2.58 22.46 -5.78
CA ALA A 57 -3.06 23.36 -4.74
C ALA A 57 -4.29 22.78 -4.08
N ASP A 58 -4.48 23.13 -2.80
CA ASP A 58 -5.68 22.85 -2.05
C ASP A 58 -6.89 23.70 -2.52
N GLN A 59 -8.01 23.63 -1.84
CA GLN A 59 -9.23 24.36 -2.16
C GLN A 59 -9.11 25.88 -1.95
N ASN A 60 -8.07 26.33 -1.23
CA ASN A 60 -7.78 27.74 -0.99
C ASN A 60 -6.69 28.29 -1.94
N GLY A 61 -6.10 27.43 -2.77
CA GLY A 61 -5.04 27.78 -3.71
C GLY A 61 -3.64 27.71 -3.10
N GLU A 62 -3.48 27.06 -1.95
CA GLU A 62 -2.21 26.89 -1.25
C GLU A 62 -1.57 25.55 -1.63
N PHE A 63 -0.23 25.53 -1.73
CA PHE A 63 0.53 24.32 -2.05
C PHE A 63 1.02 23.68 -0.75
N ASP A 64 0.13 22.95 -0.10
CA ASP A 64 0.42 22.27 1.15
C ASP A 64 0.84 20.81 0.92
N ASP A 65 1.57 20.27 1.87
CA ASP A 65 1.89 18.83 1.89
C ASP A 65 0.62 18.02 2.14
N TRP A 66 0.60 16.77 1.69
CA TRP A 66 -0.60 15.96 1.79
C TRP A 66 -0.30 14.46 1.93
N VAL A 67 -1.28 13.77 2.49
CA VAL A 67 -1.34 12.30 2.57
C VAL A 67 -2.59 11.85 1.84
N GLU A 68 -2.44 10.87 0.96
CA GLU A 68 -3.52 10.18 0.29
C GLU A 68 -3.78 8.83 0.94
N PHE A 69 -5.05 8.56 1.19
CA PHE A 69 -5.55 7.27 1.62
C PHE A 69 -6.27 6.57 0.47
N TYR A 70 -6.14 5.27 0.41
CA TYR A 70 -6.85 4.43 -0.54
C TYR A 70 -7.65 3.36 0.20
N ASN A 71 -8.94 3.26 -0.15
CA ASN A 71 -9.80 2.19 0.32
C ASN A 71 -9.72 1.00 -0.64
N ASN A 72 -8.95 0.00 -0.28
CA ASN A 72 -8.75 -1.22 -1.08
C ASN A 72 -9.86 -2.28 -0.86
N ASN A 73 -10.96 -1.93 -0.19
CA ASN A 73 -12.10 -2.82 -0.01
C ASN A 73 -13.16 -2.63 -1.10
N ASN A 74 -14.08 -3.58 -1.17
CA ASN A 74 -15.27 -3.52 -2.00
C ASN A 74 -16.49 -2.87 -1.31
N PHE A 75 -16.28 -2.24 -0.14
CA PHE A 75 -17.29 -1.50 0.63
C PHE A 75 -16.72 -0.16 1.13
N SER A 76 -17.61 0.78 1.44
CA SER A 76 -17.22 2.08 2.01
C SER A 76 -16.72 1.95 3.44
N ILE A 77 -15.67 2.70 3.77
CA ILE A 77 -15.15 2.83 5.14
C ILE A 77 -15.50 4.22 5.66
N ASN A 78 -16.13 4.28 6.83
CA ASN A 78 -16.32 5.53 7.57
C ASN A 78 -15.11 5.75 8.50
N LEU A 79 -14.48 6.93 8.40
CA LEU A 79 -13.27 7.26 9.16
C LEU A 79 -13.55 7.93 10.51
N ASN A 80 -14.80 8.05 10.93
CA ASN A 80 -15.10 8.59 12.26
C ASN A 80 -14.42 7.78 13.36
N GLY A 81 -13.58 8.45 14.14
CA GLY A 81 -12.79 7.81 15.19
C GLY A 81 -11.45 7.22 14.74
N TYR A 82 -11.09 7.32 13.46
CA TYR A 82 -9.72 7.07 13.00
C TYR A 82 -8.86 8.29 13.25
N TYR A 83 -7.53 8.08 13.29
CA TYR A 83 -6.57 9.13 13.59
C TYR A 83 -5.38 9.10 12.63
N LEU A 84 -4.81 10.28 12.40
CA LEU A 84 -3.57 10.47 11.67
C LEU A 84 -2.56 11.17 12.56
N SER A 85 -1.31 10.72 12.53
CA SER A 85 -0.23 11.30 13.31
C SER A 85 1.11 11.24 12.57
N ASP A 86 1.96 12.20 12.87
CA ASP A 86 3.38 12.28 12.52
C ASP A 86 4.29 11.91 13.71
N ASN A 87 3.74 11.32 14.78
CA ASN A 87 4.46 11.09 16.02
C ASN A 87 4.02 9.75 16.66
N GLU A 88 4.97 8.80 16.77
CA GLU A 88 4.72 7.50 17.40
C GLU A 88 4.26 7.56 18.86
N ASN A 89 4.62 8.65 19.56
CA ASN A 89 4.26 8.86 20.98
C ASN A 89 2.91 9.57 21.14
N ASP A 90 2.27 9.99 20.05
CA ASP A 90 0.95 10.63 20.05
C ASP A 90 0.15 10.16 18.82
N LEU A 91 -0.25 8.91 18.80
CA LEU A 91 -0.95 8.28 17.67
C LEU A 91 -2.36 8.85 17.43
N LEU A 92 -2.93 9.57 18.39
CA LEU A 92 -4.28 10.16 18.33
C LEU A 92 -4.24 11.66 18.02
N LYS A 93 -3.18 12.16 17.40
CA LYS A 93 -2.86 13.59 17.23
C LYS A 93 -3.91 14.36 16.43
N TRP A 94 -4.41 13.81 15.35
CA TRP A 94 -5.47 14.39 14.54
C TRP A 94 -6.56 13.35 14.25
N SER A 95 -7.80 13.68 14.56
CA SER A 95 -8.95 12.79 14.38
C SER A 95 -9.65 13.10 13.05
N PHE A 96 -9.91 12.07 12.27
CA PHE A 96 -10.75 12.24 11.09
C PHE A 96 -12.15 12.69 11.49
N PRO A 97 -12.74 13.65 10.75
CA PRO A 97 -14.16 13.97 10.91
C PRO A 97 -15.02 12.81 10.38
N ASN A 98 -16.35 12.95 10.51
CA ASN A 98 -17.28 11.98 9.94
C ASN A 98 -17.27 12.05 8.39
N VAL A 99 -16.31 11.37 7.79
CA VAL A 99 -16.12 11.23 6.34
C VAL A 99 -15.98 9.77 5.98
N SER A 100 -16.38 9.41 4.75
CA SER A 100 -16.26 8.03 4.25
C SER A 100 -15.49 7.99 2.95
N ILE A 101 -14.74 6.91 2.75
CA ILE A 101 -14.07 6.60 1.48
C ILE A 101 -14.85 5.47 0.82
N ALA A 102 -15.33 5.72 -0.41
CA ALA A 102 -16.04 4.72 -1.20
C ALA A 102 -15.10 3.53 -1.58
N PRO A 103 -15.65 2.40 -2.01
CA PRO A 103 -14.83 1.28 -2.50
C PRO A 103 -13.86 1.71 -3.60
N ASN A 104 -12.62 1.24 -3.53
CA ASN A 104 -11.57 1.52 -4.53
C ASN A 104 -11.39 3.01 -4.84
N SER A 105 -11.52 3.86 -3.83
CA SER A 105 -11.46 5.32 -3.95
C SER A 105 -10.41 5.92 -3.04
N TYR A 106 -10.08 7.18 -3.30
CA TYR A 106 -9.03 7.93 -2.63
C TYR A 106 -9.61 9.00 -1.71
N LEU A 107 -8.85 9.42 -0.72
CA LEU A 107 -9.12 10.56 0.14
C LEU A 107 -7.83 11.30 0.41
N ILE A 108 -7.83 12.61 0.17
CA ILE A 108 -6.69 13.48 0.44
C ILE A 108 -6.88 14.18 1.79
N VAL A 109 -5.80 14.26 2.56
CA VAL A 109 -5.70 15.06 3.79
C VAL A 109 -4.48 15.95 3.67
N TRP A 110 -4.70 17.26 3.78
CA TRP A 110 -3.66 18.29 3.75
C TRP A 110 -2.98 18.42 5.11
N CYS A 111 -1.66 18.56 5.11
CA CYS A 111 -0.84 18.59 6.31
C CYS A 111 -0.20 19.98 6.48
N ASP A 112 -0.98 20.96 6.95
CA ASP A 112 -0.63 22.39 6.95
C ASP A 112 -0.84 23.10 8.30
N THR A 113 -1.41 22.45 9.29
CA THR A 113 -1.83 23.01 10.58
C THR A 113 -3.10 23.86 10.57
N ALA A 114 -3.81 23.98 9.44
CA ALA A 114 -5.03 24.76 9.32
C ALA A 114 -6.21 24.12 10.08
N GLY A 115 -6.22 22.78 10.16
CA GLY A 115 -7.30 22.04 10.83
C GLY A 115 -8.66 22.34 10.19
N SER A 116 -9.65 22.67 10.98
CA SER A 116 -11.01 22.99 10.50
C SER A 116 -11.21 24.44 10.03
N SER A 117 -10.15 25.24 9.94
CA SER A 117 -10.25 26.64 9.52
C SER A 117 -10.36 26.81 8.01
N GLN A 118 -10.02 25.79 7.24
CA GLN A 118 -10.06 25.77 5.77
C GLN A 118 -11.05 24.72 5.25
N THR A 119 -11.35 24.82 3.94
CA THR A 119 -12.21 23.87 3.25
C THR A 119 -11.38 22.61 2.88
N GLY A 120 -11.90 21.45 3.22
CA GLY A 120 -11.20 20.17 2.99
C GLY A 120 -10.86 19.50 4.32
N LEU A 121 -9.96 18.54 4.25
CA LEU A 121 -9.41 17.87 5.42
C LEU A 121 -8.00 18.37 5.65
N HIS A 122 -7.81 19.07 6.76
CA HIS A 122 -6.52 19.66 7.13
C HIS A 122 -6.14 19.17 8.53
N THR A 123 -4.89 18.74 8.66
CA THR A 123 -4.35 18.29 9.95
C THR A 123 -3.99 19.48 10.86
N ASN A 124 -3.64 19.17 12.09
CA ASN A 124 -3.04 20.10 13.04
C ASN A 124 -1.50 20.01 13.10
N PHE A 125 -0.88 19.37 12.08
CA PHE A 125 0.56 19.20 11.95
C PHE A 125 0.98 19.34 10.49
N ARG A 126 2.29 19.51 10.26
CA ARG A 126 2.94 19.54 8.94
C ARG A 126 3.86 18.36 8.80
N LEU A 127 4.15 17.99 7.55
CA LEU A 127 5.15 16.98 7.25
C LEU A 127 6.53 17.63 7.10
N SER A 128 7.58 16.86 7.39
CA SER A 128 8.97 17.22 7.12
C SER A 128 9.46 16.47 5.89
N SER A 129 10.10 17.16 4.95
CA SER A 129 10.75 16.50 3.80
C SER A 129 12.06 15.82 4.15
N ASP A 130 12.73 16.21 5.24
CA ASP A 130 14.02 15.64 5.63
C ASP A 130 13.87 14.22 6.17
N GLN A 131 12.94 14.05 7.08
CA GLN A 131 12.59 12.75 7.68
C GLN A 131 11.24 12.87 8.37
N GLU A 132 10.38 11.89 8.18
CA GLU A 132 9.07 11.83 8.85
C GLU A 132 8.55 10.40 8.93
N GLU A 133 7.63 10.22 9.87
CA GLU A 133 6.79 9.04 10.02
C GLU A 133 5.32 9.46 9.98
N VAL A 134 4.49 8.68 9.30
CA VAL A 134 3.05 8.93 9.28
C VAL A 134 2.33 7.67 9.70
N TYR A 135 1.45 7.78 10.67
CA TYR A 135 0.69 6.69 11.28
C TYR A 135 -0.80 6.86 11.04
N LEU A 136 -1.44 5.83 10.53
CA LEU A 136 -2.89 5.71 10.46
C LEU A 136 -3.35 4.75 11.56
N THR A 137 -4.26 5.23 12.43
CA THR A 137 -4.69 4.49 13.62
C THR A 137 -6.20 4.30 13.59
N ASP A 138 -6.67 3.13 14.00
CA ASP A 138 -8.08 2.78 14.10
C ASP A 138 -8.75 3.36 15.36
N PRO A 139 -10.10 3.28 15.50
CA PRO A 139 -10.80 3.77 16.68
C PRO A 139 -10.44 3.08 18.00
N LEU A 140 -9.74 1.96 17.95
CA LEU A 140 -9.28 1.22 19.14
C LEU A 140 -7.85 1.61 19.55
N GLY A 141 -7.19 2.49 18.75
CA GLY A 141 -5.82 2.91 18.99
C GLY A 141 -4.77 1.98 18.39
N ASN A 142 -5.15 1.04 17.52
CA ASN A 142 -4.19 0.19 16.82
C ASN A 142 -3.68 0.88 15.57
N ILE A 143 -2.38 0.81 15.32
CA ILE A 143 -1.80 1.24 14.04
C ILE A 143 -2.23 0.25 12.97
N ILE A 144 -2.92 0.73 11.93
CA ILE A 144 -3.39 -0.06 10.80
C ILE A 144 -2.50 0.10 9.57
N ASP A 145 -1.81 1.21 9.45
CA ASP A 145 -0.76 1.43 8.46
C ASP A 145 0.22 2.50 8.94
N ALA A 146 1.46 2.42 8.49
CA ALA A 146 2.49 3.40 8.80
C ALA A 146 3.51 3.48 7.68
N ILE A 147 4.10 4.66 7.51
CA ILE A 147 5.14 4.94 6.55
C ILE A 147 6.26 5.73 7.23
N HIS A 148 7.48 5.40 6.87
CA HIS A 148 8.67 6.18 7.21
C HIS A 148 9.41 6.55 5.92
N TYR A 149 9.82 7.79 5.79
CA TYR A 149 10.62 8.27 4.66
C TYR A 149 11.71 9.24 5.12
N VAL A 150 12.71 9.42 4.25
CA VAL A 150 13.83 10.34 4.45
C VAL A 150 14.16 11.05 3.13
N ASN A 151 14.58 12.31 3.22
CA ASN A 151 15.08 13.11 2.07
C ASN A 151 14.11 13.13 0.87
N MET A 152 12.85 13.50 1.12
CA MET A 152 11.85 13.61 0.06
C MET A 152 12.17 14.79 -0.87
N PRO A 153 12.34 14.55 -2.19
CA PRO A 153 12.53 15.61 -3.14
C PRO A 153 11.29 16.49 -3.26
N SER A 154 11.48 17.80 -3.50
CA SER A 154 10.33 18.70 -3.77
C SER A 154 9.56 18.27 -5.01
N ASN A 155 8.22 18.29 -4.88
CA ASN A 155 7.28 17.95 -5.95
C ASN A 155 7.33 16.50 -6.44
N ILE A 156 7.95 15.64 -5.66
CA ILE A 156 7.95 14.18 -5.86
C ILE A 156 7.19 13.55 -4.69
N SER A 157 6.32 12.64 -5.00
CA SER A 157 5.60 11.86 -3.99
C SER A 157 6.25 10.52 -3.69
N PHE A 158 5.93 9.96 -2.55
CA PHE A 158 6.31 8.63 -2.12
C PHE A 158 5.04 7.77 -2.11
N SER A 159 4.93 6.83 -3.05
CA SER A 159 3.67 6.20 -3.42
C SER A 159 3.77 4.68 -3.42
N ARG A 160 2.71 3.99 -3.03
CA ARG A 160 2.64 2.52 -3.14
C ARG A 160 2.50 2.10 -4.60
N VAL A 161 3.42 1.30 -5.09
CA VAL A 161 3.36 0.70 -6.43
C VAL A 161 3.55 -0.81 -6.34
N PRO A 162 2.56 -1.62 -6.70
CA PRO A 162 1.21 -1.30 -7.19
C PRO A 162 0.33 -0.55 -6.16
N ASN A 163 -0.65 0.19 -6.70
CA ASN A 163 -1.61 0.98 -5.94
C ASN A 163 -2.22 0.21 -4.77
N GLY A 164 -2.16 0.78 -3.57
CA GLY A 164 -2.75 0.23 -2.34
C GLY A 164 -2.05 -0.99 -1.74
N ILE A 165 -1.08 -1.61 -2.42
CA ILE A 165 -0.49 -2.90 -1.99
C ILE A 165 1.02 -2.98 -2.11
N GLY A 166 1.64 -2.16 -2.96
CA GLY A 166 3.06 -2.26 -3.26
C GLY A 166 3.96 -1.62 -2.20
N PRO A 167 5.28 -1.81 -2.34
CA PRO A 167 6.25 -1.00 -1.63
C PRO A 167 6.11 0.47 -2.04
N PHE A 168 6.59 1.37 -1.20
CA PHE A 168 6.66 2.78 -1.52
C PHE A 168 7.88 3.09 -2.40
N VAL A 169 7.65 3.90 -3.44
CA VAL A 169 8.68 4.41 -4.36
C VAL A 169 8.49 5.90 -4.62
N ASN A 170 9.57 6.61 -4.90
CA ASN A 170 9.50 7.99 -5.34
C ASN A 170 9.02 8.04 -6.80
N GLN A 171 8.00 8.85 -7.07
CA GLN A 171 7.47 9.07 -8.42
C GLN A 171 6.82 10.45 -8.56
N GLU A 172 6.46 10.83 -9.78
CA GLU A 172 5.58 11.98 -10.00
C GLU A 172 4.23 11.72 -9.32
N SER A 173 3.62 12.78 -8.78
CA SER A 173 2.35 12.66 -8.08
C SER A 173 1.25 12.13 -8.98
N THR A 174 0.47 11.21 -8.44
CA THR A 174 -0.72 10.65 -9.09
C THR A 174 -2.03 11.20 -8.52
N TYR A 175 -2.00 11.98 -7.49
CA TYR A 175 -3.09 12.66 -6.78
C TYR A 175 -4.52 12.21 -7.16
N SER A 176 -5.21 11.53 -6.25
CA SER A 176 -6.56 10.98 -6.44
C SER A 176 -6.71 10.03 -7.65
N SER A 177 -5.61 9.38 -8.04
CA SER A 177 -5.61 8.38 -9.11
C SER A 177 -4.66 7.23 -8.80
N SER A 178 -4.66 6.21 -9.69
CA SER A 178 -3.86 5.01 -9.44
C SER A 178 -2.37 5.28 -9.59
N ASN A 179 -1.58 4.87 -8.59
CA ASN A 179 -0.12 4.94 -8.59
C ASN A 179 0.55 4.02 -9.63
N ASN A 180 -0.21 3.24 -10.38
CA ASN A 180 0.32 2.32 -11.38
C ASN A 180 0.77 3.01 -12.68
N ASN A 181 0.55 4.32 -12.81
CA ASN A 181 0.95 5.08 -13.98
C ASN A 181 2.44 5.49 -13.93
N ILE A 182 3.32 4.52 -14.10
CA ILE A 182 4.75 4.80 -14.32
C ILE A 182 4.91 5.30 -15.77
N SER A 183 4.64 6.59 -15.99
CA SER A 183 5.05 7.23 -17.24
C SER A 183 6.53 7.61 -17.13
N ASN A 184 7.36 6.91 -17.89
CA ASN A 184 8.77 7.20 -18.14
C ASN A 184 9.78 6.89 -17.01
N ILE A 185 9.96 5.61 -16.70
CA ILE A 185 11.31 5.15 -16.39
C ILE A 185 11.85 4.47 -17.64
N ASN A 186 12.70 5.18 -18.39
CA ASN A 186 13.63 4.60 -19.34
C ASN A 186 14.77 3.93 -18.59
N GLU A 187 14.46 2.92 -17.79
CA GLU A 187 15.39 1.89 -17.37
C GLU A 187 14.67 0.56 -17.53
N GLU A 188 15.24 -0.30 -18.34
CA GLU A 188 14.82 -1.70 -18.51
C GLU A 188 14.97 -2.47 -17.21
N LEU A 189 14.15 -2.17 -16.21
CA LEU A 189 13.78 -3.12 -15.20
C LEU A 189 12.52 -3.82 -15.71
N SER A 190 12.73 -4.79 -16.58
CA SER A 190 11.70 -5.77 -16.94
C SER A 190 11.39 -6.61 -15.70
N ILE A 191 10.68 -6.02 -14.73
CA ILE A 191 9.98 -6.81 -13.75
C ILE A 191 8.79 -7.38 -14.48
N ALA A 192 8.95 -8.61 -14.98
CA ALA A 192 7.84 -9.36 -15.53
C ALA A 192 6.85 -9.62 -14.40
N PHE A 193 5.78 -8.83 -14.34
CA PHE A 193 4.65 -9.16 -13.49
C PHE A 193 3.95 -10.38 -14.08
N PHE A 194 4.03 -11.51 -13.42
CA PHE A 194 3.16 -12.63 -13.74
C PHE A 194 2.02 -12.67 -12.74
N ASN A 195 0.81 -12.68 -13.24
CA ASN A 195 -0.29 -13.20 -12.45
C ASN A 195 -0.57 -14.64 -12.89
N VAL A 196 -0.43 -15.55 -11.95
CA VAL A 196 -0.82 -16.96 -12.15
C VAL A 196 -2.15 -17.16 -11.42
N TYR A 197 -3.18 -17.48 -12.19
CA TYR A 197 -4.51 -17.68 -11.64
C TYR A 197 -5.19 -18.90 -12.25
N PRO A 198 -5.90 -19.72 -11.47
CA PRO A 198 -6.00 -19.68 -10.01
C PRO A 198 -4.73 -20.21 -9.31
N ASN A 199 -4.49 -19.74 -8.09
CA ASN A 199 -3.44 -20.26 -7.21
C ASN A 199 -4.05 -20.55 -5.83
N PRO A 200 -4.15 -21.83 -5.40
CA PRO A 200 -3.54 -23.04 -5.99
C PRO A 200 -4.23 -23.52 -7.26
N ILE A 201 -3.45 -24.18 -8.11
CA ILE A 201 -3.85 -24.71 -9.42
C ILE A 201 -4.61 -26.03 -9.24
N ASN A 202 -5.78 -26.14 -9.87
CA ASN A 202 -6.54 -27.40 -9.83
C ASN A 202 -6.34 -28.24 -11.10
N GLU A 203 -6.46 -27.69 -12.28
CA GLU A 203 -6.23 -28.39 -13.57
C GLU A 203 -5.54 -27.51 -14.60
N ASN A 204 -5.87 -26.25 -14.67
CA ASN A 204 -5.33 -25.28 -15.60
C ASN A 204 -5.03 -23.96 -14.89
N PHE A 205 -4.02 -23.24 -15.36
CA PHE A 205 -3.72 -21.89 -14.90
C PHE A 205 -3.53 -20.95 -16.09
N ILE A 206 -3.76 -19.68 -15.86
CA ILE A 206 -3.57 -18.61 -16.83
C ILE A 206 -2.43 -17.73 -16.33
N ILE A 207 -1.46 -17.46 -17.21
CA ILE A 207 -0.41 -16.48 -16.95
C ILE A 207 -0.75 -15.22 -17.73
N HIS A 208 -0.99 -14.11 -17.01
CA HIS A 208 -1.06 -12.79 -17.61
C HIS A 208 0.31 -12.13 -17.53
N SER A 209 0.88 -11.78 -18.66
CA SER A 209 2.13 -11.03 -18.77
C SER A 209 1.93 -9.86 -19.74
N LEU A 210 2.50 -8.70 -19.42
CA LEU A 210 2.40 -7.50 -20.26
C LEU A 210 3.44 -7.46 -21.37
N ASN A 211 4.56 -8.20 -21.24
CA ASN A 211 5.59 -8.28 -22.27
C ASN A 211 6.10 -9.72 -22.31
N VAL A 212 5.68 -10.48 -23.31
CA VAL A 212 6.03 -11.90 -23.40
C VAL A 212 7.27 -12.06 -24.27
N GLY A 213 8.39 -12.41 -23.59
CA GLY A 213 9.42 -13.21 -24.21
C GLY A 213 9.04 -14.70 -24.14
N GLU A 214 9.98 -15.57 -23.92
CA GLU A 214 9.76 -17.00 -23.72
C GLU A 214 9.36 -17.27 -22.26
N ILE A 215 8.25 -17.97 -22.02
CA ILE A 215 7.88 -18.48 -20.70
C ILE A 215 8.25 -19.95 -20.65
N SER A 216 9.12 -20.32 -19.73
CA SER A 216 9.47 -21.71 -19.46
C SER A 216 8.97 -22.10 -18.06
N ILE A 217 8.27 -23.23 -18.00
CA ILE A 217 7.74 -23.76 -16.74
C ILE A 217 8.55 -25.00 -16.40
N PHE A 218 9.06 -25.03 -15.17
CA PHE A 218 9.81 -26.16 -14.64
C PHE A 218 9.07 -26.78 -13.48
N ASN A 219 9.10 -28.10 -13.38
CA ASN A 219 8.67 -28.80 -12.19
C ASN A 219 9.70 -28.62 -11.05
N VAL A 220 9.39 -29.10 -9.86
CA VAL A 220 10.26 -29.02 -8.67
C VAL A 220 11.60 -29.77 -8.83
N CYS A 221 11.72 -30.59 -9.88
CA CYS A 221 12.97 -31.28 -10.24
C CYS A 221 13.76 -30.56 -11.34
N GLY A 222 13.33 -29.35 -11.76
CA GLY A 222 13.98 -28.58 -12.82
C GLY A 222 13.74 -29.12 -14.24
N GLN A 223 12.74 -29.96 -14.44
CA GLN A 223 12.37 -30.49 -15.78
C GLN A 223 11.33 -29.52 -16.41
N LYS A 224 11.58 -29.15 -17.68
CA LYS A 224 10.72 -28.27 -18.49
C LYS A 224 9.50 -29.02 -19.00
#